data_867ba6bef31d777e6697b2434fe66019
#
_entry.id   867ba6bef31d777e6697b2434fe66019
#
_cell.length_a   1.000
_cell.length_b   1.000
_cell.length_c   1.000
_cell.angle_alpha   90.00
_cell.angle_beta   90.00
_cell.angle_gamma   90.00
#
_symmetry.space_group_name_H-M   'P 1'
#
loop_
_entity.id
_entity.type
_entity.pdbx_description
1 polymer ?
#
loop_
_entity_poly.entity_id
_entity_poly.type
_entity_poly.pdbx_seq_one_letter_code
_entity_poly.pdbx_strand_id
1 'polypeptide(L)'
;MPSIVGVTKCPVGIAHTYMAAEKIKKAGEAAGYSVKVETQGASGTEDTLTQAEIDAADFVILAIDVEIDGMDRFVGKKVLFSNTPSAIKNSAALIEDARTAQVYAAGNAQTVPDADAPKRKEQNPAVKQLLNGVSHMIPFVVVGGLFIALSIALGGHASCC
;
A
#
# COMPACT_ATOMS: atom_id res chain seq x y z
N MET A 1 12.41 20.69 19.21
CA MET A 1 11.17 19.96 19.48
C MET A 1 11.19 18.72 18.60
N PRO A 2 10.84 17.54 19.11
CA PRO A 2 10.80 16.35 18.27
C PRO A 2 9.78 16.55 17.14
N SER A 3 10.11 16.10 15.94
CA SER A 3 9.30 16.31 14.74
C SER A 3 8.95 15.01 14.05
N ILE A 4 7.72 14.95 13.55
CA ILE A 4 7.18 13.83 12.79
C ILE A 4 6.77 14.31 11.40
N VAL A 5 7.13 13.57 10.39
CA VAL A 5 6.55 13.76 9.07
C VAL A 5 5.69 12.56 8.69
N GLY A 6 4.64 12.81 7.93
CA GLY A 6 3.73 11.78 7.46
C GLY A 6 3.43 11.92 5.99
N VAL A 7 3.06 10.81 5.35
CA VAL A 7 2.47 10.83 4.02
C VAL A 7 1.21 9.98 4.03
N THR A 8 0.15 10.51 3.43
CA THR A 8 -1.11 9.80 3.26
C THR A 8 -1.45 9.68 1.79
N LYS A 9 -1.78 8.47 1.32
CA LYS A 9 -2.22 8.21 -0.06
C LYS A 9 -3.27 7.11 -0.08
N CYS A 10 -4.42 7.40 -0.69
CA CYS A 10 -5.49 6.42 -0.88
C CYS A 10 -6.02 6.49 -2.33
N PRO A 11 -6.19 5.37 -3.04
CA PRO A 11 -6.64 5.36 -4.43
C PRO A 11 -8.11 5.72 -4.60
N VAL A 12 -8.93 5.55 -3.56
CA VAL A 12 -10.41 5.58 -3.68
C VAL A 12 -11.04 6.84 -3.06
N GLY A 13 -10.30 7.66 -2.31
CA GLY A 13 -10.99 8.70 -1.58
C GLY A 13 -10.16 9.92 -1.22
N ILE A 14 -10.55 11.05 -1.77
CA ILE A 14 -10.05 12.36 -1.35
C ILE A 14 -10.28 12.54 0.16
N ALA A 15 -11.50 12.23 0.65
CA ALA A 15 -11.88 12.43 2.05
C ALA A 15 -11.05 11.61 3.05
N HIS A 16 -10.78 10.34 2.76
CA HIS A 16 -10.02 9.47 3.67
C HIS A 16 -8.56 9.89 3.82
N THR A 17 -7.95 10.39 2.74
CA THR A 17 -6.56 10.89 2.76
C THR A 17 -6.43 12.09 3.69
N TYR A 18 -7.33 13.06 3.58
CA TYR A 18 -7.35 14.24 4.44
C TYR A 18 -7.70 13.90 5.91
N MET A 19 -8.69 13.02 6.11
CA MET A 19 -9.05 12.58 7.47
C MET A 19 -7.89 11.86 8.17
N ALA A 20 -7.15 11.02 7.45
CA ALA A 20 -5.98 10.35 8.00
C ALA A 20 -4.88 11.37 8.36
N ALA A 21 -4.58 12.31 7.46
CA ALA A 21 -3.61 13.37 7.69
C ALA A 21 -3.96 14.21 8.93
N GLU A 22 -5.23 14.64 9.04
CA GLU A 22 -5.71 15.42 10.19
C GLU A 22 -5.62 14.63 11.51
N LYS A 23 -5.96 13.34 11.49
CA LYS A 23 -5.87 12.49 12.68
C LYS A 23 -4.45 12.25 13.13
N ILE A 24 -3.52 12.00 12.20
CA ILE A 24 -2.08 11.87 12.50
C ILE A 24 -1.55 13.17 13.07
N LYS A 25 -1.90 14.31 12.47
CA LYS A 25 -1.48 15.63 12.94
C LYS A 25 -1.95 15.89 14.36
N LYS A 26 -3.26 15.75 14.63
CA LYS A 26 -3.82 15.94 15.98
C LYS A 26 -3.22 15.00 17.02
N ALA A 27 -3.02 13.74 16.68
CA ALA A 27 -2.43 12.76 17.60
C ALA A 27 -0.96 13.07 17.91
N GLY A 28 -0.18 13.48 16.91
CA GLY A 28 1.22 13.86 17.13
C GLY A 28 1.38 15.15 17.89
N GLU A 29 0.56 16.16 17.61
CA GLU A 29 0.53 17.42 18.38
C GLU A 29 0.14 17.16 19.86
N ALA A 30 -0.84 16.29 20.11
CA ALA A 30 -1.21 15.87 21.45
C ALA A 30 -0.09 15.13 22.19
N ALA A 31 0.77 14.43 21.47
CA ALA A 31 1.96 13.77 22.00
C ALA A 31 3.18 14.71 22.14
N GLY A 32 3.03 16.00 21.79
CA GLY A 32 4.08 17.01 21.92
C GLY A 32 5.07 17.08 20.76
N TYR A 33 4.71 16.55 19.60
CA TYR A 33 5.51 16.60 18.38
C TYR A 33 5.06 17.72 17.44
N SER A 34 6.00 18.27 16.67
CA SER A 34 5.68 19.06 15.49
C SER A 34 5.38 18.11 14.35
N VAL A 35 4.19 18.19 13.77
CA VAL A 35 3.74 17.22 12.74
C VAL A 35 3.45 17.93 11.43
N LYS A 36 4.05 17.44 10.34
CA LYS A 36 3.72 17.84 8.98
C LYS A 36 3.34 16.59 8.16
N VAL A 37 2.20 16.65 7.49
CA VAL A 37 1.70 15.52 6.71
C VAL A 37 1.48 15.94 5.27
N GLU A 38 2.15 15.25 4.35
CA GLU A 38 1.94 15.36 2.91
C GLU A 38 0.75 14.49 2.51
N THR A 39 -0.17 15.04 1.74
CA THR A 39 -1.31 14.30 1.19
C THR A 39 -1.15 14.13 -0.32
N GLN A 40 -1.16 12.88 -0.77
CA GLN A 40 -1.13 12.52 -2.19
C GLN A 40 -2.52 12.01 -2.57
N GLY A 41 -3.38 12.92 -3.03
CA GLY A 41 -4.76 12.63 -3.42
C GLY A 41 -4.96 12.67 -4.93
N ALA A 42 -6.22 12.48 -5.35
CA ALA A 42 -6.62 12.58 -6.76
C ALA A 42 -6.42 13.99 -7.34
N SER A 43 -6.41 15.01 -6.49
CA SER A 43 -6.16 16.41 -6.89
C SER A 43 -4.68 16.77 -7.00
N GLY A 44 -3.79 15.82 -6.68
CA GLY A 44 -2.34 16.04 -6.65
C GLY A 44 -1.75 15.92 -5.24
N THR A 45 -0.54 16.40 -5.09
CA THR A 45 0.17 16.41 -3.81
C THR A 45 -0.01 17.77 -3.14
N GLU A 46 -0.45 17.76 -1.91
CA GLU A 46 -0.57 18.95 -1.06
C GLU A 46 0.38 18.83 0.14
N ASP A 47 0.82 19.98 0.67
CA ASP A 47 1.75 20.07 1.80
C ASP A 47 3.04 19.24 1.60
N THR A 48 3.58 19.28 0.37
CA THR A 48 4.79 18.52 -0.01
C THR A 48 5.90 18.71 1.02
N LEU A 49 6.45 17.57 1.47
CA LEU A 49 7.58 17.55 2.38
C LEU A 49 8.88 17.86 1.65
N THR A 50 9.63 18.80 2.18
CA THR A 50 11.01 19.06 1.71
C THR A 50 11.99 18.06 2.29
N GLN A 51 13.10 17.82 1.59
CA GLN A 51 14.13 16.92 2.10
C GLN A 51 14.66 17.37 3.47
N ALA A 52 14.79 18.67 3.71
CA ALA A 52 15.22 19.21 4.99
C ALA A 52 14.25 18.87 6.13
N GLU A 53 12.94 18.87 5.87
CA GLU A 53 11.93 18.51 6.87
C GLU A 53 11.96 17.00 7.16
N ILE A 54 12.17 16.17 6.13
CA ILE A 54 12.34 14.73 6.27
C ILE A 54 13.61 14.44 7.08
N ASP A 55 14.71 15.14 6.80
CA ASP A 55 15.98 14.95 7.49
C ASP A 55 15.94 15.42 8.95
N ALA A 56 15.15 16.44 9.25
CA ALA A 56 14.92 16.94 10.60
C ALA A 56 13.95 16.07 11.41
N ALA A 57 13.15 15.22 10.76
CA ALA A 57 12.17 14.38 11.42
C ALA A 57 12.82 13.22 12.18
N ASP A 58 12.31 12.94 13.37
CA ASP A 58 12.72 11.80 14.20
C ASP A 58 12.21 10.47 13.61
N PHE A 59 10.99 10.48 13.06
CA PHE A 59 10.40 9.32 12.36
C PHE A 59 9.34 9.75 11.36
N VAL A 60 9.01 8.82 10.48
CA VAL A 60 8.09 9.00 9.34
C VAL A 60 6.92 8.04 9.48
N ILE A 61 5.71 8.52 9.24
CA ILE A 61 4.50 7.69 9.22
C ILE A 61 3.95 7.68 7.79
N LEU A 62 3.92 6.51 7.17
CA LEU A 62 3.35 6.30 5.84
C LEU A 62 1.99 5.61 5.98
N ALA A 63 0.91 6.40 5.97
CA ALA A 63 -0.47 5.90 5.97
C ALA A 63 -0.96 5.80 4.51
N ILE A 64 -0.56 4.72 3.85
CA ILE A 64 -0.69 4.54 2.41
C ILE A 64 -1.38 3.22 2.07
N ASP A 65 -2.30 3.24 1.12
CA ASP A 65 -2.95 2.04 0.58
C ASP A 65 -2.40 1.65 -0.80
N VAL A 66 -1.59 2.53 -1.40
CA VAL A 66 -0.88 2.33 -2.68
C VAL A 66 0.51 2.95 -2.59
N GLU A 67 1.39 2.58 -3.51
CA GLU A 67 2.73 3.17 -3.59
C GLU A 67 2.66 4.69 -3.73
N ILE A 68 3.56 5.38 -3.02
CA ILE A 68 3.73 6.83 -3.09
C ILE A 68 4.85 7.21 -4.05
N ASP A 69 4.75 8.42 -4.58
CA ASP A 69 5.82 8.99 -5.37
C ASP A 69 6.96 9.47 -4.46
N GLY A 70 8.20 9.14 -4.81
CA GLY A 70 9.38 9.59 -4.09
C GLY A 70 9.66 8.85 -2.78
N MET A 71 9.42 7.54 -2.75
CA MET A 71 9.73 6.66 -1.60
C MET A 71 11.21 6.72 -1.20
N ASP A 72 12.09 6.96 -2.17
CA ASP A 72 13.55 7.04 -1.96
C ASP A 72 13.96 8.17 -0.99
N ARG A 73 13.11 9.20 -0.85
CA ARG A 73 13.34 10.32 0.08
C ARG A 73 13.42 9.89 1.54
N PHE A 74 12.83 8.74 1.88
CA PHE A 74 12.72 8.24 3.26
C PHE A 74 13.78 7.19 3.61
N VAL A 75 14.69 6.89 2.70
CA VAL A 75 15.77 5.92 2.94
C VAL A 75 16.66 6.40 4.10
N GLY A 76 16.94 5.52 5.05
CA GLY A 76 17.73 5.82 6.24
C GLY A 76 16.95 6.43 7.40
N LYS A 77 15.64 6.70 7.24
CA LYS A 77 14.74 7.17 8.30
C LYS A 77 13.98 6.02 8.94
N LYS A 78 13.55 6.22 10.18
CA LYS A 78 12.61 5.31 10.84
C LYS A 78 11.23 5.52 10.19
N VAL A 79 10.73 4.49 9.52
CA VAL A 79 9.47 4.56 8.80
C VAL A 79 8.50 3.53 9.35
N LEU A 80 7.34 4.00 9.76
CA LEU A 80 6.19 3.16 10.09
C LEU A 80 5.25 3.10 8.88
N PHE A 81 5.04 1.91 8.36
CA PHE A 81 4.03 1.66 7.34
C PHE A 81 2.68 1.35 8.00
N SER A 82 1.65 2.02 7.54
CA SER A 82 0.26 1.79 7.95
C SER A 82 -0.68 2.01 6.77
N ASN A 83 -1.93 1.62 6.94
CA ASN A 83 -2.98 1.93 5.98
C ASN A 83 -3.81 3.14 6.43
N THR A 84 -4.52 3.77 5.49
CA THR A 84 -5.36 4.93 5.75
C THR A 84 -6.45 4.66 6.79
N PRO A 85 -7.20 3.53 6.77
CA PRO A 85 -8.20 3.20 7.79
C PRO A 85 -7.63 3.09 9.22
N SER A 86 -6.45 2.48 9.37
CA SER A 86 -5.80 2.38 10.69
C SER A 86 -5.34 3.73 11.21
N ALA A 87 -4.84 4.60 10.33
CA ALA A 87 -4.45 5.95 10.69
C ALA A 87 -5.64 6.79 11.19
N ILE A 88 -6.83 6.57 10.64
CA ILE A 88 -8.05 7.24 11.08
C ILE A 88 -8.53 6.69 12.44
N LYS A 89 -8.52 5.37 12.64
CA LYS A 89 -9.07 4.72 13.84
C LYS A 89 -8.12 4.77 15.04
N ASN A 90 -6.82 4.56 14.81
CA ASN A 90 -5.83 4.32 15.85
C ASN A 90 -4.61 5.26 15.74
N SER A 91 -4.81 6.52 15.40
CA SER A 91 -3.72 7.48 15.18
C SER A 91 -2.76 7.62 16.38
N ALA A 92 -3.27 7.54 17.60
CA ALA A 92 -2.44 7.62 18.81
C ALA A 92 -1.51 6.40 18.94
N ALA A 93 -2.01 5.19 18.69
CA ALA A 93 -1.19 3.98 18.71
C ALA A 93 -0.11 4.01 17.62
N LEU A 94 -0.44 4.54 16.43
CA LEU A 94 0.55 4.70 15.35
C LEU A 94 1.73 5.61 15.74
N ILE A 95 1.50 6.63 16.54
CA ILE A 95 2.57 7.52 17.02
C ILE A 95 3.52 6.74 17.96
N GLU A 96 2.98 5.91 18.86
CA GLU A 96 3.78 5.07 19.74
C GLU A 96 4.55 4.00 18.96
N ASP A 97 3.90 3.33 18.01
CA ASP A 97 4.53 2.33 17.15
C ASP A 97 5.62 2.94 16.26
N ALA A 98 5.45 4.19 15.81
CA ALA A 98 6.43 4.89 15.00
C ALA A 98 7.74 5.17 15.75
N ARG A 99 7.70 5.31 17.08
CA ARG A 99 8.90 5.48 17.91
C ARG A 99 9.82 4.26 17.88
N THR A 100 9.22 3.08 17.74
CA THR A 100 9.91 1.80 17.66
C THR A 100 10.11 1.29 16.23
N ALA A 101 9.70 2.09 15.23
CA ALA A 101 9.78 1.73 13.84
C ALA A 101 11.21 1.45 13.38
N GLN A 102 11.32 0.56 12.39
CA GLN A 102 12.61 0.19 11.80
C GLN A 102 13.08 1.24 10.80
N VAL A 103 14.40 1.31 10.61
CA VAL A 103 15.00 2.16 9.59
C VAL A 103 14.69 1.59 8.22
N TYR A 104 14.12 2.43 7.36
CA TYR A 104 13.80 2.05 5.99
C TYR A 104 15.06 1.98 5.13
N ALA A 105 15.31 0.80 4.55
CA ALA A 105 16.38 0.57 3.59
C ALA A 105 15.78 0.39 2.18
N ALA A 106 16.38 1.01 1.18
CA ALA A 106 15.98 0.83 -0.21
C ALA A 106 16.04 -0.66 -0.58
N GLY A 107 14.90 -1.23 -0.97
CA GLY A 107 14.78 -2.65 -1.29
C GLY A 107 13.95 -3.48 -0.29
N ASN A 108 13.66 -2.98 0.88
CA ASN A 108 12.68 -3.57 1.80
C ASN A 108 11.30 -2.92 1.55
N ALA A 109 10.65 -3.28 0.46
CA ALA A 109 9.22 -3.03 0.30
C ALA A 109 8.48 -3.87 1.36
N GLN A 110 8.36 -3.34 2.58
CA GLN A 110 7.47 -3.91 3.55
C GLN A 110 6.05 -3.68 3.01
N THR A 111 5.43 -4.75 2.57
CA THR A 111 3.99 -4.78 2.34
C THR A 111 3.31 -4.21 3.58
N VAL A 112 2.47 -3.20 3.34
CA VAL A 112 1.64 -2.57 4.38
C VAL A 112 1.03 -3.69 5.23
N PRO A 113 1.27 -3.75 6.55
CA PRO A 113 0.57 -4.70 7.38
C PRO A 113 -0.92 -4.32 7.34
N ASP A 114 -1.74 -5.15 6.72
CA ASP A 114 -3.18 -5.06 6.81
C ASP A 114 -3.58 -5.28 8.28
N ALA A 115 -3.63 -4.19 9.04
CA ALA A 115 -4.02 -4.23 10.44
C ALA A 115 -5.50 -4.60 10.66
N ASP A 116 -6.28 -4.64 9.58
CA ASP A 116 -7.71 -5.03 9.59
C ASP A 116 -8.02 -6.25 8.70
N ALA A 117 -7.01 -6.88 8.12
CA ALA A 117 -7.22 -8.23 7.62
C ALA A 117 -7.45 -9.13 8.86
N PRO A 118 -8.62 -9.82 8.98
CA PRO A 118 -8.76 -10.86 9.99
C PRO A 118 -7.52 -11.74 9.82
N LYS A 119 -6.73 -11.93 10.91
CA LYS A 119 -5.50 -12.74 10.92
C LYS A 119 -5.67 -13.87 9.93
N ARG A 120 -5.18 -13.68 8.72
CA ARG A 120 -5.09 -14.78 7.77
C ARG A 120 -4.17 -15.76 8.47
N LYS A 121 -4.81 -16.77 9.11
CA LYS A 121 -4.11 -17.99 9.49
C LYS A 121 -3.14 -18.25 8.37
N GLU A 122 -1.86 -18.41 8.72
CA GLU A 122 -0.80 -18.80 7.80
C GLU A 122 -1.40 -19.62 6.67
N GLN A 123 -1.48 -19.04 5.48
CA GLN A 123 -1.98 -19.76 4.34
C GLN A 123 -1.00 -20.90 4.16
N ASN A 124 -1.50 -22.11 4.42
CA ASN A 124 -0.73 -23.34 4.22
C ASN A 124 0.06 -23.20 2.94
N PRO A 125 1.35 -23.52 2.93
CA PRO A 125 2.20 -23.42 1.73
C PRO A 125 1.57 -24.13 0.53
N ALA A 126 0.71 -25.13 0.77
CA ALA A 126 -0.08 -25.81 -0.23
C ALA A 126 -1.07 -24.89 -0.98
N VAL A 127 -1.73 -23.94 -0.29
CA VAL A 127 -2.66 -23.00 -0.93
C VAL A 127 -1.92 -21.99 -1.82
N LYS A 128 -0.72 -21.56 -1.39
CA LYS A 128 0.13 -20.67 -2.18
C LYS A 128 0.64 -21.35 -3.44
N GLN A 129 0.98 -22.65 -3.36
CA GLN A 129 1.34 -23.46 -4.52
C GLN A 129 0.16 -23.73 -5.45
N LEU A 130 -1.05 -23.92 -4.90
CA LEU A 130 -2.26 -24.12 -5.68
C LEU A 130 -2.61 -22.87 -6.51
N LEU A 131 -2.56 -21.69 -5.92
CA LEU A 131 -2.81 -20.41 -6.61
C LEU A 131 -1.75 -20.12 -7.69
N ASN A 132 -0.50 -20.49 -7.45
CA ASN A 132 0.57 -20.36 -8.43
C ASN A 132 0.39 -21.36 -9.61
N GLY A 133 -0.12 -22.55 -9.32
CA GLY A 133 -0.42 -23.56 -10.34
C GLY A 133 -1.56 -23.14 -11.30
N VAL A 134 -2.60 -22.51 -10.77
CA VAL A 134 -3.76 -22.04 -11.57
C VAL A 134 -3.35 -20.95 -12.58
N SER A 135 -2.44 -20.04 -12.21
CA SER A 135 -1.96 -19.01 -13.13
C SER A 135 -1.22 -19.56 -14.35
N HIS A 136 -0.58 -20.70 -14.22
CA HIS A 136 0.14 -21.34 -15.34
C HIS A 136 -0.78 -22.15 -16.26
N MET A 137 -2.00 -22.47 -15.82
CA MET A 137 -2.97 -23.20 -16.64
C MET A 137 -3.76 -22.30 -17.61
N ILE A 138 -3.87 -21.00 -17.32
CA ILE A 138 -4.63 -20.06 -18.15
C ILE A 138 -4.17 -20.05 -19.61
N PRO A 139 -2.87 -19.94 -19.95
CA PRO A 139 -2.45 -19.93 -21.36
C PRO A 139 -2.78 -21.21 -22.10
N PHE A 140 -2.74 -22.37 -21.45
CA PHE A 140 -3.08 -23.64 -22.07
C PHE A 140 -4.56 -23.79 -22.40
N VAL A 141 -5.44 -23.28 -21.51
CA VAL A 141 -6.89 -23.28 -21.72
C VAL A 141 -7.27 -22.35 -22.87
N VAL A 142 -6.65 -21.16 -22.97
CA VAL A 142 -6.91 -20.21 -24.04
C VAL A 142 -6.46 -20.76 -25.39
N VAL A 143 -5.26 -21.34 -25.47
CA VAL A 143 -4.75 -21.92 -26.70
C VAL A 143 -5.58 -23.15 -27.12
N GLY A 144 -5.95 -24.03 -26.19
CA GLY A 144 -6.81 -25.18 -26.47
C GLY A 144 -8.20 -24.78 -26.97
N GLY A 145 -8.81 -23.76 -26.33
CA GLY A 145 -10.11 -23.22 -26.77
C GLY A 145 -10.06 -22.61 -28.17
N LEU A 146 -8.96 -21.90 -28.49
CA LEU A 146 -8.77 -21.32 -29.81
C LEU A 146 -8.66 -22.41 -30.93
N PHE A 147 -7.92 -23.49 -30.66
CA PHE A 147 -7.79 -24.61 -31.59
C PHE A 147 -9.12 -25.33 -31.80
N ILE A 148 -9.92 -25.54 -30.77
CA ILE A 148 -11.26 -26.12 -30.89
C ILE A 148 -12.18 -25.21 -31.70
N ALA A 149 -12.18 -23.93 -31.45
CA ALA A 149 -12.98 -22.96 -32.21
C ALA A 149 -12.57 -22.90 -33.69
N LEU A 150 -11.27 -22.95 -33.98
CA LEU A 150 -10.74 -22.98 -35.34
C LEU A 150 -11.09 -24.29 -36.06
N SER A 151 -11.03 -25.43 -35.36
CA SER A 151 -11.42 -26.74 -35.89
C SER A 151 -12.91 -26.78 -36.28
N ILE A 152 -13.77 -26.20 -35.46
CA ILE A 152 -15.21 -26.09 -35.75
C ILE A 152 -15.46 -25.14 -36.93
N ALA A 153 -14.76 -24.00 -36.97
CA ALA A 153 -14.90 -23.01 -38.05
C ALA A 153 -14.42 -23.54 -39.42
N LEU A 154 -13.35 -24.33 -39.43
CA LEU A 154 -12.79 -24.90 -40.63
C LEU A 154 -13.39 -26.26 -41.02
N GLY A 155 -13.83 -27.06 -40.01
CA GLY A 155 -14.40 -28.40 -40.23
C GLY A 155 -15.94 -28.43 -40.31
N GLY A 156 -16.62 -27.34 -39.99
CA GLY A 156 -18.10 -27.29 -39.98
C GLY A 156 -18.78 -27.15 -41.33
N HIS A 157 -18.07 -27.32 -42.45
CA HIS A 157 -18.64 -27.21 -43.78
C HIS A 157 -18.72 -28.54 -44.55
N ALA A 158 -18.54 -29.65 -43.89
CA ALA A 158 -18.65 -30.97 -44.54
C ALA A 158 -19.57 -31.89 -43.76
N SER A 159 -20.85 -31.64 -43.76
CA SER A 159 -21.90 -32.64 -43.61
C SER A 159 -23.29 -32.04 -43.78
N CYS A 160 -23.65 -31.71 -44.98
CA CYS A 160 -25.02 -31.67 -45.41
C CYS A 160 -25.07 -32.26 -46.84
N CYS A 161 -25.22 -33.58 -46.91
CA CYS A 161 -25.88 -34.35 -47.98
C CYS A 161 -26.47 -35.61 -47.35
#